data_bd674f3b1438da3ec968a53ebb1b0cd2
#
_entry.id   bd674f3b1438da3ec968a53ebb1b0cd2
#
_cell.length_a   1.000
_cell.length_b   1.000
_cell.length_c   1.000
_cell.angle_alpha   90.00
_cell.angle_beta   90.00
_cell.angle_gamma   90.00
#
_symmetry.space_group_name_H-M   'P 1'
#
loop_
_entity.id
_entity.type
_entity.pdbx_description
1 polymer ?
#
loop_
_entity_poly.entity_id
_entity_poly.type
_entity_poly.pdbx_seq_one_letter_code
_entity_poly.pdbx_strand_id
1 'polypeptide(L)'
;MTTQNPLLHTPARPLPKHVAIIGAGTIGPDIGYYLKSALPQIRLTLVDVHQTAIDKALQRCQDYAKKAVSKGKMSEPQASAVVANIAGTTDYAQLADCDWVIEAATENMALKRRIFAQVESVVRPDALITSNTSSLPAARIFSELKHPGRATVTHFFAPAWRNPAVEVIAWEKTDPAVVDWLRWLFCLTGKVPLVTADAVCFMLDRIFDHWCNEAALLLDRALRAGLAPPEEVPLGCATAAEIDSVAAEFVHAGPFFVLNLVRGD
;
A
#
# COMPACT_ATOMS: atom_id res chain seq x y z
N MET A 1 -1.95 16.10 18.18
CA MET A 1 -1.55 16.11 16.77
C MET A 1 -1.95 17.45 16.19
N THR A 2 -1.00 18.21 15.64
CA THR A 2 -1.30 19.51 15.03
C THR A 2 -2.06 19.29 13.73
N THR A 3 -3.21 19.93 13.62
CA THR A 3 -4.07 19.94 12.42
C THR A 3 -3.53 20.85 11.30
N GLN A 4 -2.24 21.21 11.35
CA GLN A 4 -1.64 22.07 10.33
C GLN A 4 -1.52 21.32 9.00
N ASN A 5 -1.86 22.02 7.91
CA ASN A 5 -1.70 21.50 6.55
C ASN A 5 -0.20 21.19 6.30
N PRO A 6 0.17 19.94 6.00
CA PRO A 6 1.56 19.54 5.78
C PRO A 6 2.26 20.33 4.67
N LEU A 7 1.52 20.86 3.69
CA LEU A 7 2.07 21.60 2.56
C LEU A 7 2.53 23.03 2.91
N LEU A 8 2.22 23.52 4.12
CA LEU A 8 2.67 24.84 4.57
C LEU A 8 4.17 24.89 4.93
N HIS A 9 4.79 23.74 5.14
CA HIS A 9 6.21 23.62 5.48
C HIS A 9 6.88 22.59 4.59
N THR A 10 7.93 22.98 3.88
CA THR A 10 8.76 22.02 3.12
C THR A 10 9.76 21.39 4.08
N PRO A 11 9.75 20.05 4.24
CA PRO A 11 10.73 19.35 5.07
C PRO A 11 12.16 19.52 4.53
N ALA A 12 13.15 19.34 5.42
CA ALA A 12 14.56 19.42 5.02
C ALA A 12 14.98 18.28 4.07
N ARG A 13 14.36 17.10 4.18
CA ARG A 13 14.61 15.97 3.28
C ARG A 13 14.06 16.29 1.89
N PRO A 14 14.89 16.19 0.81
CA PRO A 14 14.43 16.44 -0.55
C PRO A 14 13.46 15.35 -1.06
N LEU A 15 12.85 15.58 -2.22
CA LEU A 15 12.13 14.55 -2.96
C LEU A 15 13.09 13.40 -3.32
N PRO A 16 12.59 12.16 -3.35
CA PRO A 16 13.42 11.01 -3.71
C PRO A 16 13.79 11.09 -5.19
N LYS A 17 15.00 10.63 -5.51
CA LYS A 17 15.50 10.49 -6.90
C LYS A 17 15.45 9.04 -7.35
N HIS A 18 15.67 8.10 -6.43
CA HIS A 18 15.61 6.67 -6.69
C HIS A 18 14.76 5.96 -5.62
N VAL A 19 13.68 5.36 -6.06
CA VAL A 19 12.78 4.54 -5.22
C VAL A 19 12.85 3.10 -5.68
N ALA A 20 12.97 2.17 -4.74
CA ALA A 20 12.82 0.74 -5.03
C ALA A 20 11.58 0.18 -4.36
N ILE A 21 10.92 -0.78 -5.03
CA ILE A 21 9.78 -1.52 -4.49
C ILE A 21 10.09 -3.00 -4.52
N ILE A 22 10.08 -3.64 -3.36
CA ILE A 22 10.33 -5.07 -3.19
C ILE A 22 8.99 -5.79 -3.14
N GLY A 23 8.78 -6.68 -4.10
CA GLY A 23 7.51 -7.35 -4.36
C GLY A 23 6.86 -6.83 -5.63
N ALA A 24 7.01 -7.57 -6.74
CA ALA A 24 6.42 -7.26 -8.04
C ALA A 24 5.04 -7.93 -8.23
N GLY A 25 4.36 -8.25 -7.13
CA GLY A 25 3.03 -8.88 -7.10
C GLY A 25 1.89 -7.90 -7.38
N THR A 26 0.83 -7.98 -6.57
CA THR A 26 -0.41 -7.23 -6.80
C THR A 26 -0.25 -5.73 -6.54
N ILE A 27 0.25 -5.33 -5.38
CA ILE A 27 0.25 -3.93 -4.94
C ILE A 27 1.53 -3.16 -5.32
N GLY A 28 2.70 -3.84 -5.40
CA GLY A 28 3.98 -3.18 -5.64
C GLY A 28 4.02 -2.35 -6.93
N PRO A 29 3.65 -2.92 -8.10
CA PRO A 29 3.57 -2.16 -9.35
C PRO A 29 2.57 -1.02 -9.32
N ASP A 30 1.48 -1.15 -8.55
CA ASP A 30 0.48 -0.08 -8.38
C ASP A 30 1.06 1.11 -7.61
N ILE A 31 1.82 0.84 -6.54
CA ILE A 31 2.57 1.89 -5.81
C ILE A 31 3.60 2.53 -6.72
N GLY A 32 4.34 1.73 -7.50
CA GLY A 32 5.31 2.22 -8.47
C GLY A 32 4.69 3.13 -9.52
N TYR A 33 3.58 2.72 -10.11
CA TYR A 33 2.85 3.52 -11.10
C TYR A 33 2.31 4.82 -10.50
N TYR A 34 1.77 4.78 -9.28
CA TYR A 34 1.35 5.98 -8.55
C TYR A 34 2.51 6.96 -8.37
N LEU A 35 3.65 6.49 -7.82
CA LEU A 35 4.81 7.35 -7.60
C LEU A 35 5.34 7.94 -8.90
N LYS A 36 5.44 7.15 -9.97
CA LYS A 36 5.85 7.62 -11.29
C LYS A 36 4.86 8.60 -11.92
N SER A 37 3.57 8.43 -11.67
CA SER A 37 2.55 9.36 -12.17
C SER A 37 2.64 10.74 -11.50
N ALA A 38 2.97 10.76 -10.20
CA ALA A 38 3.10 11.99 -9.43
C ALA A 38 4.51 12.63 -9.55
N LEU A 39 5.54 11.81 -9.69
CA LEU A 39 6.96 12.18 -9.73
C LEU A 39 7.64 11.49 -10.94
N PRO A 40 7.34 11.86 -12.18
CA PRO A 40 7.82 11.13 -13.37
C PRO A 40 9.35 11.13 -13.52
N GLN A 41 10.04 12.08 -12.88
CA GLN A 41 11.50 12.20 -12.92
C GLN A 41 12.24 11.16 -12.06
N ILE A 42 11.59 10.48 -11.11
CA ILE A 42 12.27 9.49 -10.27
C ILE A 42 12.69 8.27 -11.08
N ARG A 43 13.79 7.66 -10.69
CA ARG A 43 14.14 6.29 -11.09
C ARG A 43 13.34 5.32 -10.19
N LEU A 44 12.69 4.35 -10.78
CA LEU A 44 11.95 3.30 -10.07
C LEU A 44 12.58 1.94 -10.36
N THR A 45 12.88 1.17 -9.32
CA THR A 45 13.35 -0.21 -9.44
C THR A 45 12.35 -1.16 -8.80
N LEU A 46 11.78 -2.07 -9.58
CA LEU A 46 10.94 -3.16 -9.09
C LEU A 46 11.81 -4.37 -8.80
N VAL A 47 11.69 -4.93 -7.61
CA VAL A 47 12.51 -6.05 -7.15
C VAL A 47 11.61 -7.24 -6.82
N ASP A 48 11.96 -8.40 -7.33
CA ASP A 48 11.29 -9.66 -6.96
C ASP A 48 12.29 -10.81 -7.12
N VAL A 49 12.02 -11.92 -6.46
CA VAL A 49 12.83 -13.15 -6.62
C VAL A 49 12.55 -13.84 -7.96
N HIS A 50 11.44 -13.55 -8.60
CA HIS A 50 11.00 -14.14 -9.86
C HIS A 50 11.04 -13.12 -11.00
N GLN A 51 11.89 -13.33 -12.01
CA GLN A 51 11.96 -12.46 -13.20
C GLN A 51 10.59 -12.33 -13.89
N THR A 52 9.83 -13.41 -13.95
CA THR A 52 8.50 -13.40 -14.57
C THR A 52 7.49 -12.49 -13.86
N ALA A 53 7.60 -12.30 -12.54
CA ALA A 53 6.79 -11.35 -11.79
C ALA A 53 7.19 -9.91 -12.15
N ILE A 54 8.49 -9.66 -12.26
CA ILE A 54 9.04 -8.36 -12.68
C ILE A 54 8.55 -7.99 -14.08
N ASP A 55 8.65 -8.90 -15.04
CA ASP A 55 8.25 -8.66 -16.43
C ASP A 55 6.75 -8.31 -16.52
N LYS A 56 5.90 -9.06 -15.80
CA LYS A 56 4.47 -8.76 -15.69
C LYS A 56 4.20 -7.41 -15.04
N ALA A 57 4.95 -7.04 -14.02
CA ALA A 57 4.82 -5.77 -13.33
C ALA A 57 5.19 -4.58 -14.22
N LEU A 58 6.28 -4.69 -14.97
CA LEU A 58 6.69 -3.68 -15.96
C LEU A 58 5.64 -3.51 -17.05
N GLN A 59 5.12 -4.63 -17.59
CA GLN A 59 4.05 -4.61 -18.59
C GLN A 59 2.79 -3.94 -18.03
N ARG A 60 2.41 -4.23 -16.78
CA ARG A 60 1.24 -3.64 -16.12
C ARG A 60 1.36 -2.11 -15.98
N CYS A 61 2.53 -1.60 -15.64
CA CYS A 61 2.77 -0.16 -15.60
C CYS A 61 2.57 0.50 -16.99
N GLN A 62 3.05 -0.16 -18.05
CA GLN A 62 2.85 0.30 -19.42
C GLN A 62 1.37 0.30 -19.82
N ASP A 63 0.64 -0.76 -19.47
CA ASP A 63 -0.79 -0.89 -19.77
C ASP A 63 -1.64 0.15 -19.05
N TYR A 64 -1.28 0.48 -17.80
CA TYR A 64 -1.92 1.59 -17.06
C TYR A 64 -1.71 2.93 -17.77
N ALA A 65 -0.49 3.23 -18.21
CA ALA A 65 -0.19 4.46 -18.93
C ALA A 65 -0.97 4.55 -20.26
N LYS A 66 -0.97 3.48 -21.07
CA LYS A 66 -1.75 3.39 -22.30
C LYS A 66 -3.25 3.59 -22.05
N LYS A 67 -3.79 2.96 -21.00
CA LYS A 67 -5.20 3.09 -20.63
C LYS A 67 -5.54 4.52 -20.14
N ALA A 68 -4.60 5.20 -19.47
CA ALA A 68 -4.79 6.59 -19.07
C ALA A 68 -4.88 7.52 -20.27
N VAL A 69 -4.04 7.31 -21.29
CA VAL A 69 -4.09 8.04 -22.57
C VAL A 69 -5.41 7.78 -23.29
N SER A 70 -5.80 6.52 -23.49
CA SER A 70 -7.04 6.17 -24.20
C SER A 70 -8.30 6.73 -23.54
N LYS A 71 -8.23 7.02 -22.22
CA LYS A 71 -9.33 7.67 -21.47
C LYS A 71 -9.21 9.20 -21.37
N GLY A 72 -8.25 9.80 -22.07
CA GLY A 72 -8.01 11.25 -22.03
C GLY A 72 -7.54 11.78 -20.66
N LYS A 73 -7.05 10.90 -19.77
CA LYS A 73 -6.57 11.28 -18.43
C LYS A 73 -5.09 11.68 -18.41
N MET A 74 -4.38 11.39 -19.49
CA MET A 74 -2.95 11.62 -19.64
C MET A 74 -2.63 11.83 -21.13
N SER A 75 -1.73 12.74 -21.44
CA SER A 75 -1.19 12.90 -22.81
C SER A 75 -0.12 11.85 -23.09
N GLU A 76 0.16 11.57 -24.38
CA GLU A 76 1.24 10.64 -24.78
C GLU A 76 2.61 11.02 -24.19
N PRO A 77 3.05 12.28 -24.21
CA PRO A 77 4.31 12.66 -23.56
C PRO A 77 4.33 12.39 -22.05
N GLN A 78 3.22 12.64 -21.36
CA GLN A 78 3.10 12.33 -19.92
C GLN A 78 3.17 10.82 -19.68
N ALA A 79 2.45 10.02 -20.45
CA ALA A 79 2.48 8.56 -20.36
C ALA A 79 3.90 8.01 -20.58
N SER A 80 4.61 8.53 -21.60
CA SER A 80 6.00 8.17 -21.87
C SER A 80 6.93 8.51 -20.70
N ALA A 81 6.76 9.68 -20.07
CA ALA A 81 7.54 10.08 -18.90
C ALA A 81 7.26 9.20 -17.66
N VAL A 82 6.00 8.78 -17.47
CA VAL A 82 5.61 7.90 -16.36
C VAL A 82 6.28 6.54 -16.46
N VAL A 83 6.35 5.94 -17.65
CA VAL A 83 6.97 4.61 -17.82
C VAL A 83 8.49 4.66 -18.05
N ALA A 84 9.04 5.85 -18.31
CA ALA A 84 10.47 6.01 -18.42
C ALA A 84 11.20 5.75 -17.09
N ASN A 85 12.43 5.21 -17.16
CA ASN A 85 13.26 4.97 -15.98
C ASN A 85 12.61 4.04 -14.94
N ILE A 86 11.78 3.07 -15.39
CA ILE A 86 11.35 1.93 -14.58
C ILE A 86 12.19 0.74 -14.99
N ALA A 87 12.92 0.16 -14.03
CA ALA A 87 13.72 -1.04 -14.20
C ALA A 87 13.25 -2.16 -13.28
N GLY A 88 13.60 -3.39 -13.61
CA GLY A 88 13.37 -4.55 -12.75
C GLY A 88 14.65 -5.28 -12.45
N THR A 89 14.78 -5.87 -11.27
CA THR A 89 15.95 -6.66 -10.89
C THR A 89 15.60 -7.74 -9.86
N THR A 90 16.35 -8.83 -9.88
CA THR A 90 16.35 -9.84 -8.81
C THR A 90 17.50 -9.64 -7.81
N ASP A 91 18.36 -8.63 -8.05
CA ASP A 91 19.58 -8.39 -7.28
C ASP A 91 19.43 -7.16 -6.38
N TYR A 92 19.49 -7.37 -5.07
CA TYR A 92 19.44 -6.31 -4.05
C TYR A 92 20.64 -5.36 -4.10
N ALA A 93 21.80 -5.77 -4.65
CA ALA A 93 22.95 -4.87 -4.77
C ALA A 93 22.64 -3.62 -5.59
N GLN A 94 21.67 -3.68 -6.51
CA GLN A 94 21.23 -2.54 -7.31
C GLN A 94 20.43 -1.48 -6.51
N LEU A 95 20.18 -1.71 -5.22
CA LEU A 95 19.49 -0.77 -4.34
C LEU A 95 20.44 0.17 -3.58
N ALA A 96 21.74 0.03 -3.77
CA ALA A 96 22.76 0.73 -2.99
C ALA A 96 22.62 2.26 -2.98
N ASP A 97 22.10 2.85 -4.06
CA ASP A 97 21.91 4.29 -4.22
C ASP A 97 20.42 4.73 -4.07
N CYS A 98 19.54 3.84 -3.60
CA CYS A 98 18.14 4.19 -3.35
C CYS A 98 18.01 5.22 -2.22
N ASP A 99 17.09 6.16 -2.42
CA ASP A 99 16.67 7.14 -1.40
C ASP A 99 15.56 6.57 -0.52
N TRP A 100 14.75 5.67 -1.09
CA TRP A 100 13.59 5.08 -0.43
C TRP A 100 13.34 3.67 -0.95
N VAL A 101 13.20 2.71 -0.03
CA VAL A 101 12.80 1.33 -0.34
C VAL A 101 11.44 1.05 0.31
N ILE A 102 10.50 0.56 -0.50
CA ILE A 102 9.15 0.17 -0.08
C ILE A 102 9.03 -1.35 -0.22
N GLU A 103 8.80 -2.04 0.87
CA GLU A 103 8.55 -3.47 0.85
C GLU A 103 7.03 -3.73 0.69
N ALA A 104 6.69 -4.54 -0.29
CA ALA A 104 5.34 -4.95 -0.66
C ALA A 104 5.27 -6.45 -1.01
N ALA A 105 6.10 -7.27 -0.34
CA ALA A 105 6.15 -8.73 -0.50
C ALA A 105 5.06 -9.42 0.34
N THR A 106 5.04 -10.76 0.26
CA THR A 106 4.09 -11.61 0.99
C THR A 106 4.02 -11.31 2.48
N GLU A 107 2.81 -11.38 3.06
CA GLU A 107 2.53 -11.06 4.46
C GLU A 107 3.04 -12.16 5.39
N ASN A 108 4.37 -12.18 5.57
CA ASN A 108 5.06 -13.15 6.43
C ASN A 108 6.15 -12.45 7.25
N MET A 109 6.02 -12.51 8.57
CA MET A 109 6.92 -11.85 9.53
C MET A 109 8.39 -12.21 9.33
N ALA A 110 8.71 -13.49 9.22
CA ALA A 110 10.09 -13.97 9.10
C ALA A 110 10.70 -13.55 7.75
N LEU A 111 9.89 -13.57 6.68
CA LEU A 111 10.33 -13.11 5.36
C LEU A 111 10.62 -11.61 5.39
N LYS A 112 9.71 -10.78 5.92
CA LYS A 112 9.89 -9.33 5.98
C LYS A 112 11.14 -8.95 6.78
N ARG A 113 11.39 -9.56 7.93
CA ARG A 113 12.62 -9.34 8.72
C ARG A 113 13.89 -9.65 7.92
N ARG A 114 13.92 -10.76 7.19
CA ARG A 114 15.07 -11.10 6.30
C ARG A 114 15.25 -10.07 5.19
N ILE A 115 14.16 -9.64 4.55
CA ILE A 115 14.19 -8.59 3.53
C ILE A 115 14.77 -7.29 4.13
N PHE A 116 14.30 -6.85 5.29
CA PHE A 116 14.78 -5.60 5.90
C PHE A 116 16.24 -5.69 6.34
N ALA A 117 16.70 -6.82 6.88
CA ALA A 117 18.10 -7.01 7.21
C ALA A 117 18.99 -6.94 5.95
N GLN A 118 18.56 -7.54 4.84
CA GLN A 118 19.25 -7.47 3.56
C GLN A 118 19.25 -6.06 2.98
N VAL A 119 18.09 -5.37 2.98
CA VAL A 119 17.97 -3.98 2.52
C VAL A 119 18.89 -3.07 3.33
N GLU A 120 18.84 -3.16 4.65
CA GLU A 120 19.67 -2.33 5.53
C GLU A 120 21.17 -2.51 5.28
N SER A 121 21.60 -3.71 4.88
CA SER A 121 23.02 -3.99 4.59
C SER A 121 23.51 -3.39 3.26
N VAL A 122 22.58 -3.02 2.37
CA VAL A 122 22.91 -2.57 0.99
C VAL A 122 22.70 -1.08 0.81
N VAL A 123 21.57 -0.54 1.31
CA VAL A 123 21.18 0.84 1.05
C VAL A 123 21.99 1.85 1.89
N ARG A 124 22.04 3.08 1.42
CA ARG A 124 22.68 4.19 2.14
C ARG A 124 22.09 4.37 3.55
N PRO A 125 22.90 4.86 4.51
CA PRO A 125 22.44 5.07 5.89
C PRO A 125 21.23 6.01 6.03
N ASP A 126 21.07 6.96 5.10
CA ASP A 126 19.99 7.95 5.08
C ASP A 126 18.77 7.52 4.26
N ALA A 127 18.83 6.37 3.59
CA ALA A 127 17.70 5.84 2.82
C ALA A 127 16.53 5.46 3.74
N LEU A 128 15.30 5.81 3.34
CA LEU A 128 14.10 5.38 4.05
C LEU A 128 13.78 3.92 3.73
N ILE A 129 13.25 3.21 4.71
CA ILE A 129 12.77 1.84 4.57
C ILE A 129 11.32 1.81 5.03
N THR A 130 10.39 1.47 4.15
CA THR A 130 8.99 1.34 4.52
C THR A 130 8.41 -0.01 4.11
N SER A 131 7.39 -0.46 4.83
CA SER A 131 6.61 -1.66 4.48
C SER A 131 5.19 -1.26 4.10
N ASN A 132 4.62 -1.98 3.15
CA ASN A 132 3.20 -1.88 2.80
C ASN A 132 2.35 -2.93 3.52
N THR A 133 2.85 -3.54 4.59
CA THR A 133 2.04 -4.49 5.37
C THR A 133 0.72 -3.85 5.79
N SER A 134 -0.35 -4.64 5.76
CA SER A 134 -1.69 -4.23 6.21
C SER A 134 -1.97 -4.57 7.67
N SER A 135 -1.24 -5.54 8.25
CA SER A 135 -1.59 -6.11 9.54
C SER A 135 -0.45 -6.21 10.55
N LEU A 136 0.81 -6.27 10.08
CA LEU A 136 1.96 -6.53 10.94
C LEU A 136 2.50 -5.22 11.56
N PRO A 137 2.51 -5.09 12.90
CA PRO A 137 3.03 -3.90 13.57
C PRO A 137 4.48 -3.59 13.20
N ALA A 138 4.79 -2.32 13.00
CA ALA A 138 6.14 -1.81 12.71
C ALA A 138 7.15 -2.26 13.77
N ALA A 139 6.79 -2.19 15.04
CA ALA A 139 7.61 -2.65 16.14
C ALA A 139 8.06 -4.12 16.02
N ARG A 140 7.26 -4.95 15.36
CA ARG A 140 7.57 -6.38 15.16
C ARG A 140 8.41 -6.62 13.91
N ILE A 141 8.04 -6.01 12.77
CA ILE A 141 8.74 -6.27 11.49
C ILE A 141 10.11 -5.61 11.45
N PHE A 142 10.30 -4.45 12.10
CA PHE A 142 11.56 -3.71 12.14
C PHE A 142 12.40 -3.94 13.40
N SER A 143 12.02 -4.93 14.25
CA SER A 143 12.69 -5.19 15.55
C SER A 143 14.18 -5.46 15.45
N GLU A 144 14.65 -5.96 14.31
CA GLU A 144 16.04 -6.40 14.10
C GLU A 144 16.89 -5.37 13.33
N LEU A 145 16.29 -4.24 12.90
CA LEU A 145 17.04 -3.17 12.24
C LEU A 145 18.01 -2.50 13.22
N LYS A 146 19.21 -2.20 12.74
CA LYS A 146 20.24 -1.46 13.47
C LYS A 146 19.92 0.02 13.57
N HIS A 147 19.26 0.56 12.53
CA HIS A 147 18.90 1.98 12.41
C HIS A 147 17.40 2.15 12.18
N PRO A 148 16.55 1.81 13.16
CA PRO A 148 15.09 1.81 13.01
C PRO A 148 14.46 3.20 12.83
N GLY A 149 15.17 4.28 13.18
CA GLY A 149 14.66 5.65 13.07
C GLY A 149 14.27 6.06 11.64
N ARG A 150 14.83 5.40 10.64
CA ARG A 150 14.52 5.61 9.22
C ARG A 150 13.46 4.66 8.65
N ALA A 151 12.82 3.86 9.50
CA ALA A 151 11.88 2.83 9.07
C ALA A 151 10.49 3.05 9.66
N THR A 152 9.46 2.83 8.84
CA THR A 152 8.06 2.81 9.27
C THR A 152 7.19 2.03 8.29
N VAL A 153 5.88 1.97 8.55
CA VAL A 153 4.91 1.41 7.61
C VAL A 153 4.22 2.55 6.85
N THR A 154 4.08 2.34 5.55
CA THR A 154 3.27 3.17 4.65
C THR A 154 2.26 2.24 3.96
N HIS A 155 1.08 2.12 4.54
CA HIS A 155 0.06 1.18 4.09
C HIS A 155 -0.82 1.82 3.02
N PHE A 156 -0.69 1.35 1.77
CA PHE A 156 -1.50 1.75 0.63
C PHE A 156 -2.66 0.78 0.44
N PHE A 157 -3.76 1.28 -0.06
CA PHE A 157 -4.97 0.50 -0.38
C PHE A 157 -5.06 0.22 -1.88
N ALA A 158 -5.35 -1.03 -2.24
CA ALA A 158 -5.48 -1.45 -3.64
C ALA A 158 -6.73 -0.86 -4.31
N PRO A 159 -6.65 -0.44 -5.58
CA PRO A 159 -5.43 -0.22 -6.33
C PRO A 159 -4.74 1.09 -5.90
N ALA A 160 -3.44 1.02 -5.57
CA ALA A 160 -2.72 2.12 -4.93
C ALA A 160 -2.66 3.41 -5.78
N TRP A 161 -2.71 3.32 -7.09
CA TRP A 161 -2.73 4.50 -7.98
C TRP A 161 -4.08 5.23 -8.01
N ARG A 162 -5.15 4.60 -7.56
CA ARG A 162 -6.52 5.16 -7.54
C ARG A 162 -6.97 5.57 -6.14
N ASN A 163 -6.73 4.72 -5.15
CA ASN A 163 -7.13 4.97 -3.77
C ASN A 163 -6.37 6.18 -3.19
N PRO A 164 -7.06 7.19 -2.65
CA PRO A 164 -6.39 8.36 -2.09
C PRO A 164 -5.75 8.09 -0.71
N ALA A 165 -6.29 7.19 0.10
CA ALA A 165 -5.81 6.94 1.44
C ALA A 165 -4.44 6.26 1.48
N VAL A 166 -3.62 6.65 2.44
CA VAL A 166 -2.39 5.97 2.83
C VAL A 166 -2.19 6.16 4.34
N GLU A 167 -1.99 5.07 5.06
CA GLU A 167 -1.64 5.15 6.48
C GLU A 167 -0.13 5.27 6.64
N VAL A 168 0.30 6.21 7.48
CA VAL A 168 1.69 6.39 7.91
C VAL A 168 1.76 6.05 9.39
N ILE A 169 2.50 5.01 9.73
CA ILE A 169 2.49 4.48 11.09
C ILE A 169 3.50 5.22 11.96
N ALA A 170 3.01 5.90 13.00
CA ALA A 170 3.85 6.55 13.98
C ALA A 170 4.33 5.51 15.00
N TRP A 171 5.37 4.79 14.65
CA TRP A 171 6.04 3.85 15.55
C TRP A 171 7.05 4.58 16.44
N GLU A 172 7.19 4.15 17.70
CA GLU A 172 7.99 4.83 18.71
C GLU A 172 9.47 5.07 18.35
N LYS A 173 10.04 4.19 17.49
CA LYS A 173 11.45 4.32 17.05
C LYS A 173 11.61 5.06 15.73
N THR A 174 10.54 5.33 15.01
CA THR A 174 10.62 6.14 13.78
C THR A 174 10.94 7.59 14.16
N ASP A 175 11.93 8.17 13.48
CA ASP A 175 12.20 9.60 13.60
C ASP A 175 10.93 10.40 13.21
N PRO A 176 10.42 11.30 14.06
CA PRO A 176 9.27 12.15 13.72
C PRO A 176 9.45 12.91 12.40
N ALA A 177 10.67 13.31 12.05
CA ALA A 177 10.95 13.96 10.77
C ALA A 177 10.68 13.05 9.56
N VAL A 178 10.79 11.75 9.71
CA VAL A 178 10.41 10.78 8.66
C VAL A 178 8.90 10.75 8.47
N VAL A 179 8.13 10.72 9.56
CA VAL A 179 6.66 10.76 9.52
C VAL A 179 6.18 12.06 8.89
N ASP A 180 6.75 13.19 9.28
CA ASP A 180 6.39 14.51 8.73
C ASP A 180 6.73 14.63 7.25
N TRP A 181 7.89 14.10 6.82
CA TRP A 181 8.28 14.05 5.42
C TRP A 181 7.33 13.18 4.58
N LEU A 182 6.96 11.99 5.07
CA LEU A 182 6.02 11.11 4.39
C LEU A 182 4.64 11.76 4.26
N ARG A 183 4.15 12.42 5.32
CA ARG A 183 2.88 13.17 5.26
C ARG A 183 2.94 14.26 4.20
N TRP A 184 4.00 15.06 4.21
CA TRP A 184 4.20 16.12 3.22
C TRP A 184 4.26 15.55 1.80
N LEU A 185 5.08 14.52 1.57
CA LEU A 185 5.23 13.87 0.27
C LEU A 185 3.89 13.34 -0.25
N PHE A 186 3.15 12.64 0.58
CA PHE A 186 1.87 12.07 0.19
C PHE A 186 0.83 13.15 -0.12
N CYS A 187 0.74 14.21 0.66
CA CYS A 187 -0.10 15.36 0.32
C CYS A 187 0.32 16.01 -1.00
N LEU A 188 1.63 16.22 -1.22
CA LEU A 188 2.16 16.80 -2.45
C LEU A 188 1.83 15.94 -3.68
N THR A 189 1.79 14.63 -3.52
CA THR A 189 1.54 13.65 -4.59
C THR A 189 0.07 13.23 -4.70
N GLY A 190 -0.86 13.96 -4.05
CA GLY A 190 -2.29 13.78 -4.20
C GLY A 190 -2.91 12.65 -3.36
N LYS A 191 -2.20 12.17 -2.35
CA LYS A 191 -2.73 11.24 -1.34
C LYS A 191 -3.30 11.98 -0.13
N VAL A 192 -4.08 11.24 0.64
CA VAL A 192 -4.58 11.64 1.96
C VAL A 192 -3.87 10.79 3.01
N PRO A 193 -2.75 11.27 3.58
CA PRO A 193 -2.01 10.52 4.59
C PRO A 193 -2.72 10.57 5.95
N LEU A 194 -2.90 9.41 6.55
CA LEU A 194 -3.46 9.22 7.88
C LEU A 194 -2.35 8.73 8.81
N VAL A 195 -1.97 9.57 9.77
CA VAL A 195 -0.98 9.15 10.78
C VAL A 195 -1.69 8.36 11.87
N THR A 196 -1.31 7.10 12.03
CA THR A 196 -1.93 6.17 12.97
C THR A 196 -0.91 5.56 13.92
N ALA A 197 -1.38 5.05 15.05
CA ALA A 197 -0.54 4.32 15.99
C ALA A 197 -0.12 2.96 15.44
N ASP A 198 1.00 2.43 15.95
CA ASP A 198 1.49 1.10 15.63
C ASP A 198 0.64 0.03 16.35
N ALA A 199 -0.32 -0.52 15.65
CA ALA A 199 -1.23 -1.55 16.14
C ALA A 199 -1.49 -2.60 15.05
N VAL A 200 -1.97 -3.77 15.43
CA VAL A 200 -2.40 -4.80 14.46
C VAL A 200 -3.52 -4.23 13.59
N CYS A 201 -3.39 -4.36 12.26
CA CYS A 201 -4.35 -3.83 11.26
C CYS A 201 -4.56 -2.32 11.33
N PHE A 202 -3.65 -1.57 11.96
CA PHE A 202 -3.61 -0.11 12.07
C PHE A 202 -4.97 0.53 12.39
N MET A 203 -5.51 1.42 11.57
CA MET A 203 -6.77 2.09 11.81
C MET A 203 -7.84 1.68 10.79
N LEU A 204 -7.57 1.84 9.50
CA LEU A 204 -8.59 1.64 8.45
C LEU A 204 -8.99 0.18 8.30
N ASP A 205 -8.03 -0.74 8.28
CA ASP A 205 -8.33 -2.17 8.18
C ASP A 205 -9.05 -2.67 9.44
N ARG A 206 -8.73 -2.14 10.64
CA ARG A 206 -9.47 -2.49 11.87
C ARG A 206 -10.94 -2.06 11.82
N ILE A 207 -11.21 -0.86 11.28
CA ILE A 207 -12.59 -0.39 11.08
C ILE A 207 -13.29 -1.28 10.07
N PHE A 208 -12.61 -1.59 8.97
CA PHE A 208 -13.14 -2.44 7.90
C PHE A 208 -13.40 -3.87 8.37
N ASP A 209 -12.44 -4.48 9.07
CA ASP A 209 -12.57 -5.83 9.65
C ASP A 209 -13.73 -5.91 10.63
N HIS A 210 -13.90 -4.86 11.47
CA HIS A 210 -15.01 -4.80 12.39
C HIS A 210 -16.36 -4.73 11.67
N TRP A 211 -16.45 -3.94 10.63
CA TRP A 211 -17.63 -3.86 9.78
C TRP A 211 -17.94 -5.20 9.08
N CYS A 212 -16.94 -5.87 8.51
CA CYS A 212 -17.09 -7.21 7.93
C CYS A 212 -17.55 -8.23 8.97
N ASN A 213 -17.01 -8.18 10.20
CA ASN A 213 -17.38 -9.04 11.28
C ASN A 213 -18.85 -8.83 11.71
N GLU A 214 -19.31 -7.58 11.83
CA GLU A 214 -20.72 -7.29 12.14
C GLU A 214 -21.67 -7.81 11.05
N ALA A 215 -21.30 -7.66 9.76
CA ALA A 215 -22.06 -8.21 8.65
C ALA A 215 -22.14 -9.75 8.72
N ALA A 216 -21.02 -10.43 9.05
CA ALA A 216 -20.99 -11.88 9.22
C ALA A 216 -21.81 -12.35 10.42
N LEU A 217 -21.80 -11.61 11.54
CA LEU A 217 -22.62 -11.92 12.73
C LEU A 217 -24.10 -11.76 12.44
N LEU A 218 -24.52 -10.80 11.65
CA LEU A 218 -25.91 -10.68 11.21
C LEU A 218 -26.34 -11.89 10.40
N LEU A 219 -25.49 -12.36 9.47
CA LEU A 219 -25.74 -13.57 8.68
C LEU A 219 -25.87 -14.82 9.57
N ASP A 220 -24.94 -15.01 10.52
CA ASP A 220 -24.96 -16.14 11.45
C ASP A 220 -26.23 -16.16 12.32
N ARG A 221 -26.67 -15.00 12.81
CA ARG A 221 -27.94 -14.87 13.56
C ARG A 221 -29.14 -15.30 12.72
N ALA A 222 -29.21 -14.92 11.47
CA ALA A 222 -30.29 -15.30 10.58
C ALA A 222 -30.30 -16.80 10.28
N LEU A 223 -29.13 -17.41 10.07
CA LEU A 223 -28.98 -18.86 9.91
C LEU A 223 -29.43 -19.64 11.15
N ARG A 224 -29.03 -19.21 12.34
CA ARG A 224 -29.44 -19.82 13.61
C ARG A 224 -30.95 -19.69 13.90
N ALA A 225 -31.57 -18.64 13.38
CA ALA A 225 -33.02 -18.42 13.47
C ALA A 225 -33.83 -19.29 12.48
N GLY A 226 -33.16 -20.09 11.64
CA GLY A 226 -33.83 -20.95 10.65
C GLY A 226 -34.45 -20.18 9.48
N LEU A 227 -33.94 -18.99 9.20
CA LEU A 227 -34.50 -18.07 8.21
C LEU A 227 -33.98 -18.31 6.80
N ALA A 228 -33.90 -19.55 6.34
CA ALA A 228 -33.59 -19.96 4.98
C ALA A 228 -32.16 -20.55 4.74
N PRO A 229 -31.92 -21.22 3.60
CA PRO A 229 -30.64 -21.77 3.26
C PRO A 229 -29.56 -20.70 3.02
N PRO A 230 -28.24 -21.04 3.12
CA PRO A 230 -27.12 -20.09 3.07
C PRO A 230 -27.09 -19.17 1.85
N GLU A 231 -27.64 -19.60 0.74
CA GLU A 231 -27.71 -18.85 -0.53
C GLU A 231 -28.83 -17.80 -0.58
N GLU A 232 -29.81 -17.89 0.35
CA GLU A 232 -31.00 -17.05 0.33
C GLU A 232 -31.34 -16.43 1.70
N VAL A 233 -30.39 -16.34 2.63
CA VAL A 233 -30.69 -15.91 4.00
C VAL A 233 -31.06 -14.44 4.04
N PRO A 234 -32.32 -14.10 4.35
CA PRO A 234 -32.65 -12.72 4.69
C PRO A 234 -32.11 -12.40 6.09
N LEU A 235 -31.14 -11.55 6.19
CA LEU A 235 -30.65 -10.96 7.43
C LEU A 235 -31.66 -9.94 7.93
N GLY A 236 -32.64 -10.41 8.70
CA GLY A 236 -33.69 -9.51 9.14
C GLY A 236 -34.29 -8.72 7.97
N CYS A 237 -34.29 -9.33 6.74
CA CYS A 237 -34.71 -8.81 5.44
C CYS A 237 -33.62 -8.58 4.40
N ALA A 238 -32.37 -9.03 4.60
CA ALA A 238 -31.32 -8.86 3.60
C ALA A 238 -30.43 -10.12 3.45
N THR A 239 -30.06 -10.43 2.23
CA THR A 239 -29.06 -11.47 1.89
C THR A 239 -27.65 -10.87 1.91
N ALA A 240 -26.61 -11.71 1.83
CA ALA A 240 -25.23 -11.22 1.69
C ALA A 240 -25.07 -10.30 0.46
N ALA A 241 -25.73 -10.63 -0.66
CA ALA A 241 -25.73 -9.81 -1.86
C ALA A 241 -26.43 -8.45 -1.68
N GLU A 242 -27.51 -8.41 -0.93
CA GLU A 242 -28.22 -7.17 -0.61
C GLU A 242 -27.42 -6.28 0.34
N ILE A 243 -26.73 -6.88 1.34
CA ILE A 243 -25.81 -6.14 2.21
C ILE A 243 -24.66 -5.53 1.39
N ASP A 244 -24.07 -6.29 0.47
CA ASP A 244 -23.03 -5.79 -0.42
C ASP A 244 -23.59 -4.69 -1.35
N SER A 245 -24.79 -4.82 -1.85
CA SER A 245 -25.44 -3.83 -2.71
C SER A 245 -25.67 -2.51 -1.98
N VAL A 246 -26.25 -2.56 -0.75
CA VAL A 246 -26.46 -1.35 0.08
C VAL A 246 -25.12 -0.74 0.48
N ALA A 247 -24.15 -1.56 0.87
CA ALA A 247 -22.84 -1.06 1.23
C ALA A 247 -22.12 -0.37 0.05
N ALA A 248 -22.33 -0.86 -1.17
CA ALA A 248 -21.74 -0.29 -2.38
C ALA A 248 -22.26 1.13 -2.73
N GLU A 249 -23.38 1.56 -2.14
CA GLU A 249 -23.87 2.93 -2.24
C GLU A 249 -23.01 3.93 -1.45
N PHE A 250 -22.35 3.47 -0.39
CA PHE A 250 -21.53 4.29 0.52
C PHE A 250 -20.03 4.06 0.34
N VAL A 251 -19.62 2.87 -0.09
CA VAL A 251 -18.25 2.44 -0.28
C VAL A 251 -18.11 1.71 -1.62
N HIS A 252 -16.89 1.55 -2.12
CA HIS A 252 -16.65 0.98 -3.46
C HIS A 252 -16.94 -0.53 -3.57
N ALA A 253 -17.04 -1.24 -2.45
CA ALA A 253 -17.28 -2.68 -2.41
C ALA A 253 -17.93 -3.07 -1.08
N GLY A 254 -18.86 -4.02 -1.12
CA GLY A 254 -19.49 -4.55 0.08
C GLY A 254 -18.59 -5.51 0.87
N PRO A 255 -18.92 -5.78 2.15
CA PRO A 255 -18.10 -6.58 3.04
C PRO A 255 -17.86 -8.01 2.56
N PHE A 256 -18.88 -8.68 2.02
CA PHE A 256 -18.75 -10.05 1.53
C PHE A 256 -17.98 -10.13 0.21
N PHE A 257 -18.14 -9.15 -0.69
CA PHE A 257 -17.34 -9.05 -1.91
C PHE A 257 -15.86 -8.92 -1.60
N VAL A 258 -15.48 -8.08 -0.62
CA VAL A 258 -14.08 -7.90 -0.23
C VAL A 258 -13.53 -9.15 0.45
N LEU A 259 -14.30 -9.80 1.32
CA LEU A 259 -13.89 -11.08 1.93
C LEU A 259 -13.63 -12.17 0.88
N ASN A 260 -14.40 -12.19 -0.21
CA ASN A 260 -14.15 -13.12 -1.32
C ASN A 260 -12.89 -12.77 -2.12
N LEU A 261 -12.54 -11.50 -2.28
CA LEU A 261 -11.30 -11.09 -2.94
C LEU A 261 -10.04 -11.54 -2.17
N VAL A 262 -10.10 -11.54 -0.84
CA VAL A 262 -8.97 -11.94 0.02
C VAL A 262 -8.80 -13.46 0.07
N ARG A 263 -9.86 -14.24 -0.24
CA ARG A 263 -9.83 -15.73 -0.27
C ARG A 263 -9.34 -16.32 -1.60
N GLY A 264 -9.09 -15.52 -2.59
CA GLY A 264 -8.81 -15.93 -3.96
C GLY A 264 -7.34 -16.19 -4.29
N ASP A 265 -6.47 -16.40 -3.30
CA ASP A 265 -5.05 -16.74 -3.49
C ASP A 265 -4.72 -18.16 -3.02
#